data_da0b8f7e69c757c8754d59c1f269b8e0
#
_entry.id   da0b8f7e69c757c8754d59c1f269b8e0
#
_cell.length_a   1.000
_cell.length_b   1.000
_cell.length_c   1.000
_cell.angle_alpha   90.00
_cell.angle_beta   90.00
_cell.angle_gamma   90.00
#
_symmetry.space_group_name_H-M   'P 1'
#
loop_
_entity.id
_entity.type
_entity.pdbx_description
1 polymer ?
#
loop_
_entity_poly.entity_id
_entity_poly.type
_entity_poly.pdbx_seq_one_letter_code
_entity_poly.pdbx_strand_id
1 'polypeptide(L)'
;MSPTVLLSFIIGYFLMLIVVSYLTSKKSSDNDTFFIANRSSKWYIVAFGMIGTALSGITFISVPGEVGNLAGSQFRYFQFVLGNAAGYFIVAGILLPLYYKMHLISIYEVIGRTLGKVSHKTAAAFFLLSRTIGSAFRLYLVAIVLQRFIFDEMGVPFWLTIVICLLLIWGYTFRGGLKTIIITDTLQTVFLVASVFLSIYFICHSLNFNISQAFHAIKDSHYSKIFFTNNFVTNKFHFTKQFLGGIFVTIGMFGLDQDLMQKNLSCKNLKDAQKNMLSFTVIFVIINLFFLSVGALLYIYANREGIAIPLDATTHLPRTDYLFPEIALNHFKGVPAVVFMLGLTAATFATTDSGLTALTTSFCIDFLKFDKNKTASEPQMVRKRTLVHIGFSVLILLVILLFNAVNNASVVSAIFKVATYTYGPLIGLFAFSLYAKKRNVLDKATPIICILAPILCFFIDKYSTVLFDGYVFAEELIIVNGLLTFIGLLIVSKKKPIEGIN
;
A
#
# COMPACT_ATOMS: atom_id res chain seq x y z
N MET A 1 13.02 -16.03 23.01
CA MET A 1 13.57 -16.95 21.98
C MET A 1 14.85 -16.31 21.50
N SER A 2 15.91 -17.09 21.19
CA SER A 2 17.14 -16.43 20.74
C SER A 2 16.96 -15.81 19.35
N PRO A 3 17.58 -14.64 19.06
CA PRO A 3 17.52 -13.99 17.74
C PRO A 3 17.95 -14.91 16.60
N THR A 4 18.93 -15.77 16.84
CA THR A 4 19.43 -16.76 15.87
C THR A 4 18.35 -17.77 15.46
N VAL A 5 17.50 -18.21 16.39
CA VAL A 5 16.40 -19.12 16.08
C VAL A 5 15.32 -18.40 15.27
N LEU A 6 14.93 -17.17 15.63
CA LEU A 6 14.00 -16.38 14.83
C LEU A 6 14.53 -16.15 13.42
N LEU A 7 15.80 -15.81 13.30
CA LEU A 7 16.47 -15.61 12.01
C LEU A 7 16.46 -16.88 11.16
N SER A 8 16.64 -18.06 11.76
CA SER A 8 16.60 -19.34 11.03
C SER A 8 15.23 -19.62 10.40
N PHE A 9 14.13 -19.29 11.08
CA PHE A 9 12.77 -19.39 10.52
C PHE A 9 12.55 -18.40 9.35
N ILE A 10 13.06 -17.17 9.49
CA ILE A 10 12.99 -16.16 8.42
C ILE A 10 13.80 -16.63 7.21
N ILE A 11 15.01 -17.14 7.40
CA ILE A 11 15.84 -17.70 6.31
C ILE A 11 15.13 -18.89 5.66
N GLY A 12 14.57 -19.81 6.43
CA GLY A 12 13.79 -20.95 5.91
C GLY A 12 12.61 -20.50 5.04
N TYR A 13 11.90 -19.47 5.50
CA TYR A 13 10.80 -18.85 4.76
C TYR A 13 11.30 -18.26 3.41
N PHE A 14 12.39 -17.51 3.39
CA PHE A 14 12.93 -16.96 2.15
C PHE A 14 13.48 -18.04 1.21
N LEU A 15 14.12 -19.07 1.72
CA LEU A 15 14.54 -20.22 0.92
C LEU A 15 13.35 -20.87 0.23
N MET A 16 12.23 -21.04 0.93
CA MET A 16 10.98 -21.53 0.33
C MET A 16 10.49 -20.61 -0.79
N LEU A 17 10.46 -19.27 -0.60
CA LEU A 17 10.09 -18.32 -1.64
C LEU A 17 11.02 -18.39 -2.85
N ILE A 18 12.33 -18.51 -2.66
CA ILE A 18 13.33 -18.67 -3.72
C ILE A 18 13.08 -19.96 -4.51
N VAL A 19 12.81 -21.07 -3.84
CA VAL A 19 12.48 -22.35 -4.48
C VAL A 19 11.20 -22.22 -5.33
N VAL A 20 10.14 -21.63 -4.75
CA VAL A 20 8.88 -21.40 -5.48
C VAL A 20 9.12 -20.48 -6.69
N SER A 21 9.87 -19.41 -6.52
CA SER A 21 10.25 -18.51 -7.61
C SER A 21 11.01 -19.26 -8.71
N TYR A 22 12.00 -20.06 -8.36
CA TYR A 22 12.78 -20.85 -9.33
C TYR A 22 11.89 -21.82 -10.10
N LEU A 23 10.99 -22.54 -9.44
CA LEU A 23 10.08 -23.50 -10.07
C LEU A 23 9.07 -22.84 -11.01
N THR A 24 8.63 -21.63 -10.68
CA THR A 24 7.63 -20.87 -11.44
C THR A 24 8.24 -20.05 -12.58
N SER A 25 9.50 -19.63 -12.45
CA SER A 25 10.19 -18.78 -13.43
C SER A 25 10.84 -19.50 -14.61
N LYS A 26 10.89 -20.84 -14.61
CA LYS A 26 11.58 -21.65 -15.65
C LYS A 26 11.20 -21.36 -17.10
N LYS A 27 10.11 -20.63 -17.36
CA LYS A 27 9.60 -20.28 -18.71
C LYS A 27 9.38 -18.80 -18.96
N SER A 28 9.81 -17.90 -18.08
CA SER A 28 9.33 -16.52 -18.09
C SER A 28 10.43 -15.46 -18.12
N SER A 29 11.33 -15.53 -19.11
CA SER A 29 12.34 -14.49 -19.31
C SER A 29 11.87 -13.32 -20.17
N ASP A 30 10.75 -13.44 -20.90
CA ASP A 30 10.25 -12.41 -21.80
C ASP A 30 9.58 -11.22 -21.07
N ASN A 31 9.56 -10.08 -21.74
CA ASN A 31 9.03 -8.86 -21.15
C ASN A 31 7.51 -8.89 -20.94
N ASP A 32 6.75 -9.60 -21.80
CA ASP A 32 5.29 -9.69 -21.66
C ASP A 32 4.90 -10.53 -20.44
N THR A 33 5.63 -11.61 -20.17
CA THR A 33 5.45 -12.38 -18.93
C THR A 33 5.85 -11.55 -17.71
N PHE A 34 6.92 -10.75 -17.81
CA PHE A 34 7.37 -9.92 -16.71
C PHE A 34 6.36 -8.82 -16.36
N PHE A 35 5.80 -8.13 -17.37
CA PHE A 35 4.95 -6.96 -17.15
C PHE A 35 3.48 -7.30 -16.88
N ILE A 36 2.90 -8.27 -17.58
CA ILE A 36 1.44 -8.57 -17.53
C ILE A 36 1.11 -10.06 -17.38
N ALA A 37 2.09 -10.92 -17.05
CA ALA A 37 1.91 -12.37 -16.90
C ALA A 37 1.14 -13.01 -18.10
N ASN A 38 1.36 -12.50 -19.32
CA ASN A 38 0.68 -12.93 -20.56
C ASN A 38 -0.87 -12.91 -20.48
N ARG A 39 -1.45 -12.15 -19.55
CA ARG A 39 -2.91 -12.10 -19.28
C ARG A 39 -3.53 -13.48 -19.08
N SER A 40 -2.84 -14.38 -18.39
CA SER A 40 -3.25 -15.78 -18.21
C SER A 40 -3.52 -16.15 -16.75
N SER A 41 -3.48 -15.19 -15.85
CA SER A 41 -3.64 -15.44 -14.42
C SER A 41 -5.09 -15.80 -14.07
N LYS A 42 -5.25 -16.78 -13.17
CA LYS A 42 -6.56 -17.19 -12.67
C LYS A 42 -7.05 -16.15 -11.62
N TRP A 43 -8.24 -15.63 -11.81
CA TRP A 43 -8.78 -14.53 -11.01
C TRP A 43 -8.75 -14.78 -9.48
N TYR A 44 -9.02 -16.02 -9.03
CA TYR A 44 -9.04 -16.35 -7.60
C TYR A 44 -7.64 -16.39 -6.98
N ILE A 45 -6.61 -16.76 -7.75
CA ILE A 45 -5.21 -16.69 -7.30
C ILE A 45 -4.79 -15.21 -7.17
N VAL A 46 -5.17 -14.40 -8.17
CA VAL A 46 -4.88 -12.96 -8.13
C VAL A 46 -5.61 -12.28 -6.96
N ALA A 47 -6.89 -12.63 -6.73
CA ALA A 47 -7.68 -12.07 -5.62
C ALA A 47 -7.03 -12.36 -4.26
N PHE A 48 -6.61 -13.59 -4.06
CA PHE A 48 -5.98 -13.99 -2.80
C PHE A 48 -4.58 -13.37 -2.64
N GLY A 49 -3.75 -13.36 -3.70
CA GLY A 49 -2.43 -12.71 -3.68
C GLY A 49 -2.52 -11.19 -3.48
N MET A 50 -3.54 -10.53 -4.05
CA MET A 50 -3.77 -9.09 -3.85
C MET A 50 -4.05 -8.73 -2.38
N ILE A 51 -4.58 -9.66 -1.57
CA ILE A 51 -4.78 -9.43 -0.13
C ILE A 51 -3.42 -9.18 0.55
N GLY A 52 -2.41 -10.02 0.29
CA GLY A 52 -1.06 -9.84 0.84
C GLY A 52 -0.42 -8.53 0.38
N THR A 53 -0.66 -8.11 -0.88
CA THR A 53 -0.15 -6.83 -1.39
C THR A 53 -0.87 -5.61 -0.78
N ALA A 54 -2.16 -5.74 -0.50
CA ALA A 54 -2.96 -4.65 0.07
C ALA A 54 -2.78 -4.53 1.59
N LEU A 55 -2.70 -5.67 2.29
CA LEU A 55 -2.49 -5.77 3.73
C LEU A 55 -0.99 -5.83 4.03
N SER A 56 -0.36 -4.67 4.05
CA SER A 56 1.08 -4.55 4.30
C SER A 56 1.45 -4.76 5.77
N GLY A 57 2.76 -4.77 6.05
CA GLY A 57 3.28 -4.75 7.43
C GLY A 57 2.72 -3.62 8.29
N ILE A 58 2.32 -2.50 7.65
CA ILE A 58 1.61 -1.41 8.33
C ILE A 58 0.26 -1.90 8.84
N THR A 59 -0.53 -2.55 8.02
CA THR A 59 -1.83 -3.11 8.46
C THR A 59 -1.61 -4.13 9.56
N PHE A 60 -0.55 -4.94 9.46
CA PHE A 60 -0.25 -6.00 10.43
C PHE A 60 0.10 -5.46 11.83
N ILE A 61 0.88 -4.38 11.90
CA ILE A 61 1.36 -3.80 13.17
C ILE A 61 0.51 -2.61 13.60
N SER A 62 0.32 -1.63 12.71
CA SER A 62 -0.19 -0.32 13.11
C SER A 62 -1.71 -0.30 13.24
N VAL A 63 -2.46 -1.10 12.46
CA VAL A 63 -3.92 -1.16 12.66
C VAL A 63 -4.30 -1.73 14.03
N PRO A 64 -3.71 -2.85 14.50
CA PRO A 64 -3.89 -3.27 15.89
C PRO A 64 -3.37 -2.25 16.91
N GLY A 65 -2.22 -1.62 16.66
CA GLY A 65 -1.61 -0.63 17.56
C GLY A 65 -2.48 0.61 17.75
N GLU A 66 -3.13 1.09 16.70
CA GLU A 66 -3.99 2.28 16.74
C GLU A 66 -5.26 2.08 17.59
N VAL A 67 -5.73 0.86 17.81
CA VAL A 67 -7.00 0.59 18.55
C VAL A 67 -7.01 1.22 19.95
N GLY A 68 -5.92 1.16 20.67
CA GLY A 68 -5.81 1.75 22.01
C GLY A 68 -5.00 3.03 22.06
N ASN A 69 -4.81 3.73 20.95
CA ASN A 69 -4.14 5.03 20.93
C ASN A 69 -4.88 6.00 21.86
N LEU A 70 -4.10 6.78 22.64
CA LEU A 70 -4.60 7.77 23.62
C LEU A 70 -5.56 8.81 23.00
N ALA A 71 -5.50 9.04 21.69
CA ALA A 71 -6.44 9.87 20.95
C ALA A 71 -7.83 9.24 20.74
N GLY A 72 -8.10 8.04 21.31
CA GLY A 72 -9.40 7.37 21.23
C GLY A 72 -9.69 6.71 19.88
N SER A 73 -8.69 6.05 19.29
CA SER A 73 -8.83 5.47 17.94
C SER A 73 -9.84 4.35 17.85
N GLN A 74 -9.93 3.45 18.83
CA GLN A 74 -10.91 2.36 18.87
C GLN A 74 -11.01 1.63 17.50
N PHE A 75 -12.19 1.23 17.04
CA PHE A 75 -12.40 0.61 15.72
C PHE A 75 -12.66 1.64 14.59
N ARG A 76 -12.31 2.91 14.77
CA ARG A 76 -12.56 3.97 13.77
C ARG A 76 -12.01 3.65 12.38
N TYR A 77 -10.85 2.97 12.30
CA TYR A 77 -10.23 2.60 11.01
C TYR A 77 -11.18 1.77 10.14
N PHE A 78 -12.14 1.09 10.75
CA PHE A 78 -13.16 0.35 10.00
C PHE A 78 -14.07 1.26 9.17
N GLN A 79 -14.32 2.49 9.59
CA GLN A 79 -15.04 3.49 8.77
C GLN A 79 -14.31 3.77 7.46
N PHE A 80 -12.97 3.90 7.54
CA PHE A 80 -12.11 4.08 6.38
C PHE A 80 -12.11 2.81 5.49
N VAL A 81 -12.09 1.62 6.06
CA VAL A 81 -12.20 0.34 5.35
C VAL A 81 -13.52 0.21 4.59
N LEU A 82 -14.63 0.68 5.16
CA LEU A 82 -15.93 0.73 4.46
C LEU A 82 -15.87 1.68 3.25
N GLY A 83 -15.20 2.82 3.40
CA GLY A 83 -14.91 3.73 2.29
C GLY A 83 -14.05 3.06 1.22
N ASN A 84 -13.00 2.32 1.62
CA ASN A 84 -12.17 1.56 0.67
C ASN A 84 -13.01 0.57 -0.12
N ALA A 85 -13.92 -0.16 0.52
CA ALA A 85 -14.82 -1.09 -0.15
C ALA A 85 -15.65 -0.40 -1.24
N ALA A 86 -16.25 0.76 -0.95
CA ALA A 86 -16.97 1.56 -1.93
C ALA A 86 -16.05 2.02 -3.08
N GLY A 87 -14.80 2.41 -2.77
CA GLY A 87 -13.77 2.76 -3.76
C GLY A 87 -13.43 1.59 -4.69
N TYR A 88 -13.31 0.37 -4.17
CA TYR A 88 -13.05 -0.82 -5.00
C TYR A 88 -14.21 -1.14 -5.96
N PHE A 89 -15.47 -0.91 -5.57
CA PHE A 89 -16.60 -1.02 -6.50
C PHE A 89 -16.50 0.00 -7.64
N ILE A 90 -16.07 1.24 -7.35
CA ILE A 90 -15.85 2.27 -8.37
C ILE A 90 -14.71 1.85 -9.32
N VAL A 91 -13.60 1.33 -8.79
CA VAL A 91 -12.48 0.82 -9.59
C VAL A 91 -12.93 -0.33 -10.48
N ALA A 92 -13.69 -1.29 -9.94
CA ALA A 92 -14.20 -2.44 -10.70
C ALA A 92 -15.20 -2.05 -11.80
N GLY A 93 -16.04 -1.04 -11.56
CA GLY A 93 -17.09 -0.62 -12.47
C GLY A 93 -16.66 0.42 -13.51
N ILE A 94 -15.66 1.26 -13.21
CA ILE A 94 -15.27 2.40 -14.07
C ILE A 94 -13.85 2.20 -14.64
N LEU A 95 -12.86 1.98 -13.79
CA LEU A 95 -11.46 1.98 -14.23
C LEU A 95 -11.06 0.68 -14.94
N LEU A 96 -11.44 -0.48 -14.42
CA LEU A 96 -11.13 -1.75 -15.07
C LEU A 96 -11.72 -1.86 -16.48
N PRO A 97 -13.00 -1.52 -16.73
CA PRO A 97 -13.54 -1.50 -18.10
C PRO A 97 -12.74 -0.60 -19.05
N LEU A 98 -12.33 0.59 -18.58
CA LEU A 98 -11.51 1.51 -19.36
C LEU A 98 -10.17 0.88 -19.74
N TYR A 99 -9.44 0.31 -18.78
CA TYR A 99 -8.12 -0.26 -18.98
C TYR A 99 -8.15 -1.49 -19.89
N TYR A 100 -9.15 -2.37 -19.75
CA TYR A 100 -9.34 -3.54 -20.63
C TYR A 100 -9.71 -3.13 -22.05
N LYS A 101 -10.60 -2.15 -22.23
CA LYS A 101 -10.99 -1.64 -23.55
C LYS A 101 -9.80 -1.04 -24.32
N MET A 102 -8.85 -0.45 -23.61
CA MET A 102 -7.67 0.19 -24.22
C MET A 102 -6.47 -0.74 -24.35
N HIS A 103 -6.55 -2.00 -23.89
CA HIS A 103 -5.46 -2.99 -23.91
C HIS A 103 -4.14 -2.50 -23.32
N LEU A 104 -4.19 -1.79 -22.20
CA LEU A 104 -3.04 -1.12 -21.60
C LEU A 104 -2.05 -2.10 -20.96
N ILE A 105 -0.77 -1.73 -20.95
CA ILE A 105 0.29 -2.26 -20.08
C ILE A 105 0.53 -1.27 -18.94
N SER A 106 0.71 0.01 -19.25
CA SER A 106 0.73 1.09 -18.27
C SER A 106 -0.61 1.82 -18.25
N ILE A 107 -1.19 1.98 -17.05
CA ILE A 107 -2.46 2.70 -16.86
C ILE A 107 -2.35 4.19 -17.20
N TYR A 108 -1.13 4.77 -17.14
CA TYR A 108 -0.89 6.19 -17.42
C TYR A 108 -0.98 6.51 -18.92
N GLU A 109 -0.96 5.50 -19.78
CA GLU A 109 -1.19 5.69 -21.21
C GLU A 109 -2.58 6.26 -21.53
N VAL A 110 -3.59 6.06 -20.65
CA VAL A 110 -4.90 6.74 -20.73
C VAL A 110 -4.70 8.26 -20.82
N ILE A 111 -3.89 8.80 -19.91
CA ILE A 111 -3.59 10.23 -19.85
C ILE A 111 -2.84 10.66 -21.12
N GLY A 112 -1.88 9.84 -21.57
CA GLY A 112 -1.11 10.12 -22.79
C GLY A 112 -1.97 10.22 -24.04
N ARG A 113 -2.97 9.36 -24.18
CA ARG A 113 -3.91 9.33 -25.33
C ARG A 113 -4.93 10.48 -25.27
N THR A 114 -5.22 11.03 -24.10
CA THR A 114 -6.27 12.06 -23.92
C THR A 114 -5.72 13.47 -23.77
N LEU A 115 -4.64 13.66 -23.02
CA LEU A 115 -4.09 14.97 -22.66
C LEU A 115 -2.76 15.29 -23.35
N GLY A 116 -1.92 14.29 -23.58
CA GLY A 116 -0.63 14.48 -24.27
C GLY A 116 0.55 13.77 -23.59
N LYS A 117 1.71 13.82 -24.25
CA LYS A 117 2.91 13.09 -23.84
C LYS A 117 3.53 13.62 -22.54
N VAL A 118 3.44 14.92 -22.29
CA VAL A 118 3.99 15.54 -21.07
C VAL A 118 3.11 15.17 -19.88
N SER A 119 1.79 15.24 -20.03
CA SER A 119 0.82 14.80 -19.02
C SER A 119 0.99 13.32 -18.66
N HIS A 120 1.22 12.44 -19.64
CA HIS A 120 1.53 11.03 -19.42
C HIS A 120 2.76 10.85 -18.51
N LYS A 121 3.89 11.50 -18.89
CA LYS A 121 5.13 11.40 -18.10
C LYS A 121 4.97 12.01 -16.71
N THR A 122 4.18 13.08 -16.58
CA THR A 122 3.88 13.69 -15.28
C THR A 122 3.13 12.72 -14.38
N ALA A 123 2.09 12.07 -14.89
CA ALA A 123 1.35 11.07 -14.13
C ALA A 123 2.23 9.88 -13.71
N ALA A 124 3.01 9.33 -14.64
CA ALA A 124 3.96 8.26 -14.34
C ALA A 124 5.01 8.70 -13.29
N ALA A 125 5.52 9.94 -13.36
CA ALA A 125 6.48 10.47 -12.37
C ALA A 125 5.85 10.59 -10.98
N PHE A 126 4.61 11.07 -10.86
CA PHE A 126 3.89 11.12 -9.59
C PHE A 126 3.66 9.73 -9.01
N PHE A 127 3.34 8.74 -9.84
CA PHE A 127 3.27 7.35 -9.40
C PHE A 127 4.62 6.84 -8.90
N LEU A 128 5.71 7.04 -9.66
CA LEU A 128 7.04 6.60 -9.26
C LEU A 128 7.44 7.21 -7.91
N LEU A 129 7.18 8.50 -7.71
CA LEU A 129 7.42 9.19 -6.45
C LEU A 129 6.61 8.58 -5.31
N SER A 130 5.29 8.50 -5.49
CA SER A 130 4.36 7.96 -4.49
C SER A 130 4.71 6.55 -4.08
N ARG A 131 4.94 5.69 -5.09
CA ARG A 131 5.17 4.27 -4.85
C ARG A 131 6.54 4.01 -4.23
N THR A 132 7.57 4.78 -4.60
CA THR A 132 8.89 4.69 -3.97
C THR A 132 8.82 5.02 -2.48
N ILE A 133 8.20 6.15 -2.12
CA ILE A 133 8.03 6.55 -0.72
C ILE A 133 7.14 5.54 0.02
N GLY A 134 6.03 5.13 -0.58
CA GLY A 134 5.11 4.16 0.01
C GLY A 134 5.74 2.79 0.24
N SER A 135 6.58 2.29 -0.68
CA SER A 135 7.32 1.04 -0.51
C SER A 135 8.41 1.16 0.56
N ALA A 136 9.11 2.31 0.60
CA ALA A 136 10.12 2.60 1.60
C ALA A 136 9.52 2.60 3.03
N PHE A 137 8.40 3.25 3.24
CA PHE A 137 7.75 3.32 4.56
C PHE A 137 7.23 1.95 5.03
N ARG A 138 6.74 1.12 4.10
CA ARG A 138 6.32 -0.25 4.42
C ARG A 138 7.50 -1.12 4.83
N LEU A 139 8.60 -1.07 4.06
CA LEU A 139 9.80 -1.84 4.38
C LEU A 139 10.47 -1.34 5.67
N TYR A 140 10.42 -0.03 5.94
CA TYR A 140 10.94 0.56 7.17
C TYR A 140 10.34 -0.09 8.42
N LEU A 141 9.02 -0.31 8.46
CA LEU A 141 8.37 -0.92 9.64
C LEU A 141 8.90 -2.30 9.98
N VAL A 142 9.12 -3.15 8.98
CA VAL A 142 9.72 -4.46 9.24
C VAL A 142 11.19 -4.33 9.59
N ALA A 143 11.91 -3.44 8.90
CA ALA A 143 13.33 -3.22 9.17
C ALA A 143 13.59 -2.81 10.63
N ILE A 144 12.75 -1.92 11.21
CA ILE A 144 12.89 -1.53 12.63
C ILE A 144 12.57 -2.67 13.60
N VAL A 145 11.60 -3.54 13.27
CA VAL A 145 11.30 -4.71 14.11
C VAL A 145 12.42 -5.74 14.01
N LEU A 146 12.91 -6.05 12.81
CA LEU A 146 14.05 -6.94 12.62
C LEU A 146 15.32 -6.40 13.30
N GLN A 147 15.56 -5.08 13.19
CA GLN A 147 16.67 -4.41 13.86
C GLN A 147 16.58 -4.61 15.36
N ARG A 148 15.49 -4.16 15.98
CA ARG A 148 15.31 -4.13 17.43
C ARG A 148 15.35 -5.54 18.07
N PHE A 149 14.73 -6.53 17.44
CA PHE A 149 14.52 -7.84 18.06
C PHE A 149 15.48 -8.93 17.58
N ILE A 150 16.27 -8.66 16.52
CA ILE A 150 17.22 -9.63 15.98
C ILE A 150 18.61 -9.02 15.80
N PHE A 151 18.71 -7.94 15.03
CA PHE A 151 20.00 -7.45 14.54
C PHE A 151 20.74 -6.55 15.52
N ASP A 152 20.07 -5.87 16.45
CA ASP A 152 20.73 -5.06 17.50
C ASP A 152 21.57 -5.95 18.41
N GLU A 153 21.07 -7.13 18.82
CA GLU A 153 21.84 -8.09 19.61
C GLU A 153 23.06 -8.67 18.86
N MET A 154 23.02 -8.64 17.52
CA MET A 154 24.11 -9.09 16.65
C MET A 154 25.08 -7.96 16.26
N GLY A 155 24.87 -6.73 16.72
CA GLY A 155 25.66 -5.55 16.38
C GLY A 155 25.59 -5.11 14.92
N VAL A 156 24.55 -5.49 14.19
CA VAL A 156 24.35 -5.14 12.78
C VAL A 156 23.80 -3.71 12.67
N PRO A 157 24.43 -2.80 11.89
CA PRO A 157 23.93 -1.46 11.74
C PRO A 157 22.63 -1.41 10.88
N PHE A 158 21.72 -0.48 11.18
CA PHE A 158 20.39 -0.40 10.55
C PHE A 158 20.40 -0.36 9.01
N TRP A 159 21.35 0.37 8.41
CA TRP A 159 21.46 0.41 6.96
C TRP A 159 21.72 -0.98 6.34
N LEU A 160 22.49 -1.82 7.03
CA LEU A 160 22.78 -3.18 6.57
C LEU A 160 21.56 -4.09 6.71
N THR A 161 20.73 -3.91 7.74
CA THR A 161 19.43 -4.58 7.86
C THR A 161 18.53 -4.31 6.64
N ILE A 162 18.47 -3.06 6.18
CA ILE A 162 17.69 -2.70 4.99
C ILE A 162 18.29 -3.36 3.74
N VAL A 163 19.62 -3.34 3.59
CA VAL A 163 20.29 -4.01 2.46
C VAL A 163 20.00 -5.50 2.45
N ILE A 164 20.06 -6.18 3.61
CA ILE A 164 19.70 -7.60 3.74
C ILE A 164 18.25 -7.82 3.28
N CYS A 165 17.30 -7.01 3.74
CA CYS A 165 15.89 -7.11 3.32
C CYS A 165 15.74 -6.96 1.80
N LEU A 166 16.40 -5.97 1.19
CA LEU A 166 16.36 -5.76 -0.25
C LEU A 166 17.01 -6.89 -1.04
N LEU A 167 18.11 -7.45 -0.57
CA LEU A 167 18.76 -8.62 -1.18
C LEU A 167 17.87 -9.87 -1.11
N LEU A 168 17.16 -10.06 0.00
CA LEU A 168 16.20 -11.16 0.14
C LEU A 168 15.04 -11.01 -0.87
N ILE A 169 14.48 -9.80 -1.02
CA ILE A 169 13.47 -9.50 -2.06
C ILE A 169 14.03 -9.84 -3.45
N TRP A 170 15.24 -9.39 -3.73
CA TRP A 170 15.93 -9.63 -4.99
C TRP A 170 16.08 -11.11 -5.30
N GLY A 171 16.41 -11.91 -4.30
CA GLY A 171 16.68 -13.34 -4.44
C GLY A 171 15.54 -14.12 -5.10
N TYR A 172 14.27 -13.74 -4.85
CA TYR A 172 13.13 -14.44 -5.42
C TYR A 172 12.38 -13.64 -6.51
N THR A 173 12.58 -12.33 -6.64
CA THR A 173 11.87 -11.51 -7.65
C THR A 173 12.61 -11.36 -8.97
N PHE A 174 13.95 -11.46 -8.95
CA PHE A 174 14.83 -11.12 -10.07
C PHE A 174 14.47 -11.79 -11.41
N ARG A 175 14.03 -13.05 -11.41
CA ARG A 175 13.79 -13.84 -12.65
C ARG A 175 12.31 -13.90 -13.07
N GLY A 176 11.39 -13.80 -12.12
CA GLY A 176 10.04 -14.30 -12.35
C GLY A 176 9.02 -13.27 -12.81
N GLY A 177 9.28 -11.98 -12.63
CA GLY A 177 8.33 -10.93 -12.98
C GLY A 177 6.96 -11.11 -12.31
N LEU A 178 5.91 -10.51 -12.88
CA LEU A 178 4.56 -10.49 -12.32
C LEU A 178 3.95 -11.88 -12.10
N LYS A 179 4.24 -12.85 -12.97
CA LYS A 179 3.70 -14.21 -12.84
C LYS A 179 4.18 -14.90 -11.57
N THR A 180 5.46 -14.78 -11.25
CA THR A 180 6.03 -15.33 -10.02
C THR A 180 5.51 -14.59 -8.79
N ILE A 181 5.45 -13.26 -8.86
CA ILE A 181 4.94 -12.41 -7.77
C ILE A 181 3.51 -12.82 -7.40
N ILE A 182 2.61 -13.04 -8.34
CA ILE A 182 1.24 -13.49 -8.04
C ILE A 182 1.23 -14.80 -7.23
N ILE A 183 2.14 -15.72 -7.51
CA ILE A 183 2.23 -17.01 -6.80
C ILE A 183 2.88 -16.83 -5.43
N THR A 184 3.99 -16.09 -5.35
CA THR A 184 4.63 -15.80 -4.06
C THR A 184 3.74 -14.98 -3.14
N ASP A 185 3.01 -13.98 -3.67
CA ASP A 185 2.03 -13.20 -2.91
C ASP A 185 0.90 -14.07 -2.36
N THR A 186 0.43 -15.05 -3.15
CA THR A 186 -0.58 -16.01 -2.68
C THR A 186 -0.07 -16.79 -1.49
N LEU A 187 1.17 -17.27 -1.53
CA LEU A 187 1.80 -17.98 -0.43
C LEU A 187 2.03 -17.06 0.78
N GLN A 188 2.51 -15.86 0.55
CA GLN A 188 2.70 -14.83 1.58
C GLN A 188 1.38 -14.47 2.25
N THR A 189 0.29 -14.38 1.48
CA THR A 189 -1.06 -14.16 2.02
C THR A 189 -1.50 -15.29 2.96
N VAL A 190 -1.15 -16.54 2.66
CA VAL A 190 -1.44 -17.67 3.57
C VAL A 190 -0.75 -17.46 4.91
N PHE A 191 0.54 -17.11 4.92
CA PHE A 191 1.28 -16.84 6.16
C PHE A 191 0.70 -15.63 6.91
N LEU A 192 0.37 -14.55 6.20
CA LEU A 192 -0.25 -13.37 6.79
C LEU A 192 -1.56 -13.71 7.49
N VAL A 193 -2.49 -14.36 6.77
CA VAL A 193 -3.82 -14.67 7.27
C VAL A 193 -3.75 -15.69 8.41
N ALA A 194 -2.92 -16.72 8.25
CA ALA A 194 -2.69 -17.71 9.32
C ALA A 194 -2.14 -17.05 10.58
N SER A 195 -1.19 -16.11 10.45
CA SER A 195 -0.62 -15.42 11.61
C SER A 195 -1.62 -14.54 12.35
N VAL A 196 -2.59 -13.91 11.64
CA VAL A 196 -3.68 -13.16 12.30
C VAL A 196 -4.55 -14.08 13.16
N PHE A 197 -5.02 -15.18 12.59
CA PHE A 197 -5.87 -16.12 13.33
C PHE A 197 -5.13 -16.81 14.48
N LEU A 198 -3.88 -17.19 14.27
CA LEU A 198 -3.04 -17.78 15.32
C LEU A 198 -2.74 -16.75 16.42
N SER A 199 -2.54 -15.48 16.10
CA SER A 199 -2.36 -14.42 17.10
C SER A 199 -3.61 -14.27 17.97
N ILE A 200 -4.82 -14.25 17.38
CA ILE A 200 -6.07 -14.25 18.13
C ILE A 200 -6.14 -15.48 19.06
N TYR A 201 -5.83 -16.66 18.52
CA TYR A 201 -5.83 -17.89 19.28
C TYR A 201 -4.89 -17.84 20.50
N PHE A 202 -3.63 -17.39 20.30
CA PHE A 202 -2.65 -17.31 21.38
C PHE A 202 -3.03 -16.27 22.44
N ILE A 203 -3.56 -15.11 22.04
CA ILE A 203 -4.02 -14.09 22.99
C ILE A 203 -5.21 -14.60 23.78
N CYS A 204 -6.21 -15.22 23.13
CA CYS A 204 -7.37 -15.80 23.80
C CYS A 204 -6.98 -16.93 24.76
N HIS A 205 -6.05 -17.80 24.35
CA HIS A 205 -5.53 -18.86 25.21
C HIS A 205 -4.84 -18.29 26.46
N SER A 206 -4.02 -17.24 26.31
CA SER A 206 -3.34 -16.58 27.44
C SER A 206 -4.33 -15.85 28.37
N LEU A 207 -5.43 -15.35 27.83
CA LEU A 207 -6.52 -14.73 28.61
C LEU A 207 -7.48 -15.76 29.22
N ASN A 208 -7.35 -17.04 28.86
CA ASN A 208 -8.31 -18.11 29.19
C ASN A 208 -9.72 -17.80 28.63
N PHE A 209 -9.80 -17.21 27.44
CA PHE A 209 -11.06 -16.90 26.78
C PHE A 209 -11.42 -17.98 25.75
N ASN A 210 -12.67 -18.39 25.71
CA ASN A 210 -13.25 -19.03 24.54
C ASN A 210 -13.70 -17.98 23.53
N ILE A 211 -14.12 -18.41 22.33
CA ILE A 211 -14.51 -17.49 21.23
C ILE A 211 -15.64 -16.54 21.66
N SER A 212 -16.64 -17.03 22.39
CA SER A 212 -17.75 -16.20 22.87
C SER A 212 -17.27 -15.16 23.89
N GLN A 213 -16.43 -15.57 24.83
CA GLN A 213 -15.86 -14.69 25.84
C GLN A 213 -14.97 -13.61 25.20
N ALA A 214 -14.17 -13.97 24.19
CA ALA A 214 -13.36 -13.00 23.44
C ALA A 214 -14.24 -11.98 22.72
N PHE A 215 -15.32 -12.42 22.07
CA PHE A 215 -16.27 -11.53 21.42
C PHE A 215 -16.94 -10.57 22.42
N HIS A 216 -17.41 -11.09 23.56
CA HIS A 216 -18.00 -10.25 24.62
C HIS A 216 -16.97 -9.28 25.21
N ALA A 217 -15.75 -9.75 25.48
CA ALA A 217 -14.68 -8.88 26.00
C ALA A 217 -14.35 -7.72 25.05
N ILE A 218 -14.33 -7.96 23.73
CA ILE A 218 -14.16 -6.90 22.74
C ILE A 218 -15.37 -5.98 22.73
N LYS A 219 -16.58 -6.52 22.64
CA LYS A 219 -17.83 -5.77 22.54
C LYS A 219 -18.06 -4.84 23.76
N ASP A 220 -17.80 -5.33 24.95
CA ASP A 220 -18.03 -4.62 26.20
C ASP A 220 -16.85 -3.70 26.57
N SER A 221 -15.73 -3.81 25.85
CA SER A 221 -14.59 -2.89 25.98
C SER A 221 -14.89 -1.53 25.38
N HIS A 222 -14.19 -0.51 25.87
CA HIS A 222 -14.23 0.82 25.24
C HIS A 222 -13.53 0.88 23.87
N TYR A 223 -12.90 -0.24 23.39
CA TYR A 223 -12.21 -0.29 22.11
C TYR A 223 -13.11 -0.59 20.91
N SER A 224 -14.34 -1.06 21.11
CA SER A 224 -15.20 -1.61 20.04
C SER A 224 -15.97 -0.58 19.22
N LYS A 225 -15.93 0.71 19.57
CA LYS A 225 -16.70 1.74 18.87
C LYS A 225 -16.18 1.95 17.44
N ILE A 226 -17.09 1.78 16.45
CA ILE A 226 -16.79 1.94 15.03
C ILE A 226 -17.15 3.34 14.53
N PHE A 227 -18.39 3.81 14.79
CA PHE A 227 -18.93 5.01 14.17
C PHE A 227 -18.76 6.25 15.02
N PHE A 228 -18.11 7.27 14.45
CA PHE A 228 -17.86 8.58 15.05
C PHE A 228 -18.60 9.63 14.24
N THR A 229 -19.77 10.06 14.72
CA THR A 229 -20.70 10.94 13.99
C THR A 229 -20.80 12.33 14.61
N ASN A 230 -20.11 12.59 15.71
CA ASN A 230 -20.18 13.88 16.43
C ASN A 230 -19.12 14.85 15.92
N ASN A 231 -19.45 16.15 15.91
CA ASN A 231 -18.52 17.26 15.65
C ASN A 231 -17.83 17.16 14.27
N PHE A 232 -18.61 17.14 13.19
CA PHE A 232 -18.12 17.06 11.80
C PHE A 232 -16.98 18.06 11.52
N VAL A 233 -17.05 19.27 12.01
CA VAL A 233 -16.08 20.32 11.71
C VAL A 233 -14.71 20.00 12.34
N THR A 234 -14.67 19.76 13.64
CA THR A 234 -13.42 19.63 14.41
C THR A 234 -12.90 18.20 14.52
N ASN A 235 -13.76 17.20 14.34
CA ASN A 235 -13.39 15.80 14.49
C ASN A 235 -12.84 15.22 13.19
N LYS A 236 -11.52 15.00 13.12
CA LYS A 236 -10.88 14.33 11.98
C LYS A 236 -11.31 12.87 11.81
N PHE A 237 -11.90 12.24 12.84
CA PHE A 237 -12.36 10.86 12.84
C PHE A 237 -13.83 10.71 12.49
N HIS A 238 -14.50 11.80 12.14
CA HIS A 238 -15.91 11.76 11.74
C HIS A 238 -16.14 10.80 10.57
N PHE A 239 -17.24 10.02 10.67
CA PHE A 239 -17.55 8.97 9.68
C PHE A 239 -17.48 9.45 8.23
N THR A 240 -18.09 10.60 7.92
CA THR A 240 -18.12 11.11 6.54
C THR A 240 -16.71 11.40 6.01
N LYS A 241 -15.81 11.97 6.83
CA LYS A 241 -14.43 12.25 6.44
C LYS A 241 -13.66 10.95 6.17
N GLN A 242 -13.75 9.99 7.09
CA GLN A 242 -13.08 8.70 6.96
C GLN A 242 -13.61 7.88 5.79
N PHE A 243 -14.92 7.86 5.59
CA PHE A 243 -15.57 7.13 4.49
C PHE A 243 -15.22 7.74 3.13
N LEU A 244 -15.34 9.06 2.97
CA LEU A 244 -14.95 9.73 1.72
C LEU A 244 -13.44 9.62 1.48
N GLY A 245 -12.61 9.81 2.51
CA GLY A 245 -11.19 9.58 2.45
C GLY A 245 -10.86 8.17 1.96
N GLY A 246 -11.50 7.15 2.52
CA GLY A 246 -11.35 5.76 2.10
C GLY A 246 -11.69 5.53 0.62
N ILE A 247 -12.79 6.10 0.11
CA ILE A 247 -13.17 6.02 -1.31
C ILE A 247 -12.05 6.58 -2.19
N PHE A 248 -11.65 7.82 -1.97
CA PHE A 248 -10.73 8.51 -2.87
C PHE A 248 -9.28 8.05 -2.71
N VAL A 249 -8.85 7.66 -1.50
CA VAL A 249 -7.56 7.00 -1.28
C VAL A 249 -7.52 5.67 -2.03
N THR A 250 -8.61 4.89 -2.02
CA THR A 250 -8.67 3.65 -2.81
C THR A 250 -8.61 3.93 -4.32
N ILE A 251 -9.35 4.91 -4.81
CA ILE A 251 -9.25 5.27 -6.23
C ILE A 251 -7.81 5.64 -6.58
N GLY A 252 -7.12 6.45 -5.75
CA GLY A 252 -5.74 6.85 -5.95
C GLY A 252 -4.75 5.70 -5.83
N MET A 253 -4.66 5.10 -4.63
CA MET A 253 -3.62 4.12 -4.28
C MET A 253 -3.86 2.71 -4.84
N PHE A 254 -5.04 2.42 -5.38
CA PHE A 254 -5.36 1.12 -6.00
C PHE A 254 -5.78 1.27 -7.45
N GLY A 255 -6.74 2.15 -7.74
CA GLY A 255 -7.28 2.32 -9.08
C GLY A 255 -6.32 3.03 -10.04
N LEU A 256 -5.51 3.94 -9.52
CA LEU A 256 -4.50 4.72 -10.26
C LEU A 256 -3.06 4.32 -9.88
N ASP A 257 -2.88 3.16 -9.29
CA ASP A 257 -1.59 2.56 -8.94
C ASP A 257 -1.26 1.40 -9.87
N GLN A 258 -0.11 1.47 -10.55
CA GLN A 258 0.31 0.47 -11.53
C GLN A 258 0.48 -0.92 -10.91
N ASP A 259 0.94 -1.04 -9.65
CA ASP A 259 1.18 -2.33 -9.00
C ASP A 259 -0.09 -3.17 -8.91
N LEU A 260 -1.16 -2.61 -8.33
CA LEU A 260 -2.42 -3.33 -8.15
C LEU A 260 -3.18 -3.49 -9.47
N MET A 261 -3.13 -2.47 -10.34
CA MET A 261 -3.76 -2.58 -11.64
C MET A 261 -3.06 -3.56 -12.55
N GLN A 262 -1.74 -3.67 -12.51
CA GLN A 262 -0.96 -4.65 -13.26
C GLN A 262 -1.39 -6.09 -12.91
N LYS A 263 -1.66 -6.39 -11.63
CA LYS A 263 -2.21 -7.68 -11.19
C LYS A 263 -3.62 -7.91 -11.75
N ASN A 264 -4.49 -6.91 -11.68
CA ASN A 264 -5.83 -7.01 -12.29
C ASN A 264 -5.75 -7.25 -13.80
N LEU A 265 -4.86 -6.53 -14.51
CA LEU A 265 -4.66 -6.67 -15.95
C LEU A 265 -4.01 -7.99 -16.36
N SER A 266 -3.44 -8.76 -15.42
CA SER A 266 -2.96 -10.12 -15.65
C SER A 266 -4.09 -11.15 -15.81
N CYS A 267 -5.32 -10.83 -15.38
CA CYS A 267 -6.48 -11.69 -15.56
C CYS A 267 -6.86 -11.83 -17.03
N LYS A 268 -7.46 -12.98 -17.40
CA LYS A 268 -7.74 -13.33 -18.79
C LYS A 268 -8.67 -12.33 -19.50
N ASN A 269 -9.64 -11.78 -18.80
CA ASN A 269 -10.65 -10.87 -19.33
C ASN A 269 -11.22 -9.94 -18.24
N LEU A 270 -12.02 -8.96 -18.66
CA LEU A 270 -12.63 -7.98 -17.78
C LEU A 270 -13.51 -8.64 -16.69
N LYS A 271 -14.32 -9.65 -17.04
CA LYS A 271 -15.20 -10.32 -16.06
C LYS A 271 -14.40 -10.97 -14.94
N ASP A 272 -13.27 -11.61 -15.31
CA ASP A 272 -12.38 -12.24 -14.33
C ASP A 272 -11.68 -11.18 -13.46
N ALA A 273 -11.25 -10.05 -14.01
CA ALA A 273 -10.69 -8.94 -13.25
C ALA A 273 -11.72 -8.31 -12.30
N GLN A 274 -12.98 -8.18 -12.72
CA GLN A 274 -14.06 -7.72 -11.85
C GLN A 274 -14.37 -8.72 -10.73
N LYS A 275 -14.45 -10.02 -11.02
CA LYS A 275 -14.59 -11.07 -10.01
C LYS A 275 -13.45 -11.04 -9.00
N ASN A 276 -12.20 -10.88 -9.50
CA ASN A 276 -11.02 -10.69 -8.66
C ASN A 276 -11.23 -9.53 -7.68
N MET A 277 -11.56 -8.33 -8.20
CA MET A 277 -11.69 -7.12 -7.38
C MET A 277 -12.83 -7.23 -6.36
N LEU A 278 -13.98 -7.78 -6.75
CA LEU A 278 -15.13 -7.94 -5.85
C LEU A 278 -14.84 -8.95 -4.73
N SER A 279 -14.26 -10.12 -5.07
CA SER A 279 -13.88 -11.12 -4.07
C SER A 279 -12.81 -10.59 -3.12
N PHE A 280 -11.80 -9.91 -3.66
CA PHE A 280 -10.79 -9.22 -2.88
C PHE A 280 -11.43 -8.22 -1.90
N THR A 281 -12.39 -7.40 -2.34
CA THR A 281 -13.06 -6.40 -1.48
C THR A 281 -13.73 -7.04 -0.27
N VAL A 282 -14.48 -8.12 -0.48
CA VAL A 282 -15.16 -8.82 0.63
C VAL A 282 -14.16 -9.36 1.64
N ILE A 283 -13.11 -10.05 1.16
CA ILE A 283 -12.09 -10.62 2.03
C ILE A 283 -11.31 -9.52 2.75
N PHE A 284 -11.00 -8.42 2.07
CA PHE A 284 -10.30 -7.26 2.63
C PHE A 284 -11.06 -6.66 3.82
N VAL A 285 -12.37 -6.45 3.69
CA VAL A 285 -13.21 -5.92 4.79
C VAL A 285 -13.20 -6.86 5.99
N ILE A 286 -13.38 -8.16 5.75
CA ILE A 286 -13.43 -9.17 6.81
C ILE A 286 -12.08 -9.25 7.55
N ILE A 287 -10.96 -9.31 6.82
CA ILE A 287 -9.63 -9.42 7.43
C ILE A 287 -9.28 -8.18 8.25
N ASN A 288 -9.66 -6.97 7.79
CA ASN A 288 -9.42 -5.75 8.58
C ASN A 288 -10.18 -5.76 9.91
N LEU A 289 -11.37 -6.35 9.95
CA LEU A 289 -12.10 -6.54 11.22
C LEU A 289 -11.34 -7.46 12.17
N PHE A 290 -10.73 -8.53 11.65
CA PHE A 290 -9.87 -9.39 12.47
C PHE A 290 -8.62 -8.67 12.98
N PHE A 291 -7.96 -7.81 12.17
CA PHE A 291 -6.84 -6.98 12.64
C PHE A 291 -7.24 -6.05 13.78
N LEU A 292 -8.41 -5.41 13.68
CA LEU A 292 -8.93 -4.58 14.76
C LEU A 292 -9.25 -5.41 16.02
N SER A 293 -9.76 -6.63 15.84
CA SER A 293 -10.00 -7.56 16.94
C SER A 293 -8.70 -7.98 17.62
N VAL A 294 -7.63 -8.26 16.85
CA VAL A 294 -6.28 -8.47 17.40
C VAL A 294 -5.88 -7.28 18.27
N GLY A 295 -6.07 -6.05 17.75
CA GLY A 295 -5.75 -4.83 18.50
C GLY A 295 -6.48 -4.75 19.83
N ALA A 296 -7.80 -4.90 19.84
CA ALA A 296 -8.58 -4.87 21.09
C ALA A 296 -8.11 -5.94 22.10
N LEU A 297 -7.88 -7.16 21.64
CA LEU A 297 -7.39 -8.25 22.48
C LEU A 297 -5.98 -7.99 23.01
N LEU A 298 -5.08 -7.40 22.20
CA LEU A 298 -3.74 -7.00 22.66
C LEU A 298 -3.80 -5.99 23.80
N TYR A 299 -4.66 -4.97 23.69
CA TYR A 299 -4.81 -3.96 24.74
C TYR A 299 -5.51 -4.54 25.98
N ILE A 300 -6.49 -5.43 25.82
CA ILE A 300 -7.11 -6.15 26.96
C ILE A 300 -6.05 -7.00 27.69
N TYR A 301 -5.20 -7.71 26.93
CA TYR A 301 -4.11 -8.50 27.48
C TYR A 301 -3.07 -7.62 28.17
N ALA A 302 -2.61 -6.55 27.51
CA ALA A 302 -1.63 -5.63 28.07
C ALA A 302 -2.11 -4.99 29.39
N ASN A 303 -3.37 -4.55 29.44
CA ASN A 303 -3.96 -3.99 30.65
C ASN A 303 -4.04 -5.02 31.79
N ARG A 304 -4.38 -6.29 31.48
CA ARG A 304 -4.48 -7.37 32.47
C ARG A 304 -3.11 -7.74 33.04
N GLU A 305 -2.08 -7.78 32.19
CA GLU A 305 -0.71 -8.17 32.60
C GLU A 305 0.15 -6.98 33.05
N GLY A 306 -0.39 -5.76 33.04
CA GLY A 306 0.35 -4.54 33.42
C GLY A 306 1.47 -4.18 32.45
N ILE A 307 1.34 -4.54 31.17
CA ILE A 307 2.32 -4.26 30.14
C ILE A 307 2.14 -2.82 29.64
N ALA A 308 3.15 -1.98 29.85
CA ALA A 308 3.15 -0.59 29.35
C ALA A 308 3.37 -0.56 27.83
N ILE A 309 2.77 0.42 27.15
CA ILE A 309 3.05 0.67 25.73
C ILE A 309 4.52 1.11 25.60
N PRO A 310 5.33 0.47 24.75
CA PRO A 310 6.72 0.84 24.56
C PRO A 310 6.87 2.32 24.16
N LEU A 311 7.85 2.99 24.71
CA LEU A 311 8.15 4.37 24.39
C LEU A 311 9.13 4.46 23.20
N ASP A 312 9.00 5.52 22.43
CA ASP A 312 10.00 5.92 21.45
C ASP A 312 11.28 6.37 22.16
N ALA A 313 12.41 5.87 21.69
CA ALA A 313 13.71 6.13 22.34
C ALA A 313 14.13 7.61 22.29
N THR A 314 13.63 8.38 21.30
CA THR A 314 14.02 9.78 21.08
C THR A 314 13.00 10.76 21.67
N THR A 315 11.70 10.49 21.44
CA THR A 315 10.62 11.41 21.83
C THR A 315 10.03 11.10 23.20
N HIS A 316 10.31 9.90 23.76
CA HIS A 316 9.72 9.36 24.99
C HIS A 316 8.18 9.30 24.96
N LEU A 317 7.57 9.38 23.78
CA LEU A 317 6.11 9.23 23.61
C LEU A 317 5.74 7.75 23.40
N PRO A 318 4.53 7.33 23.81
CA PRO A 318 4.04 5.97 23.57
C PRO A 318 3.98 5.66 22.07
N ARG A 319 4.63 4.57 21.67
CA ARG A 319 4.69 4.11 20.27
C ARG A 319 3.87 2.83 20.11
N THR A 320 2.62 3.02 19.73
CA THR A 320 1.62 1.93 19.62
C THR A 320 2.01 0.86 18.61
N ASP A 321 2.80 1.19 17.58
CA ASP A 321 3.35 0.23 16.61
C ASP A 321 4.27 -0.83 17.26
N TYR A 322 4.81 -0.59 18.45
CA TYR A 322 5.65 -1.56 19.14
C TYR A 322 4.89 -2.49 20.08
N LEU A 323 3.59 -2.26 20.34
CA LEU A 323 2.84 -3.08 21.30
C LEU A 323 2.71 -4.54 20.84
N PHE A 324 2.31 -4.76 19.60
CA PHE A 324 2.14 -6.12 19.07
C PHE A 324 3.48 -6.87 19.00
N PRO A 325 4.57 -6.31 18.43
CA PRO A 325 5.90 -6.92 18.50
C PRO A 325 6.34 -7.24 19.93
N GLU A 326 6.17 -6.31 20.86
CA GLU A 326 6.56 -6.47 22.26
C GLU A 326 5.86 -7.69 22.90
N ILE A 327 4.53 -7.76 22.78
CA ILE A 327 3.77 -8.86 23.34
C ILE A 327 4.15 -10.20 22.66
N ALA A 328 4.22 -10.23 21.34
CA ALA A 328 4.50 -11.45 20.60
C ALA A 328 5.92 -12.01 20.86
N LEU A 329 6.92 -11.13 20.93
CA LEU A 329 8.33 -11.53 20.98
C LEU A 329 8.86 -11.67 22.42
N ASN A 330 8.44 -10.79 23.34
CA ASN A 330 8.97 -10.75 24.70
C ASN A 330 8.07 -11.43 25.73
N HIS A 331 6.75 -11.37 25.58
CA HIS A 331 5.81 -11.95 26.54
C HIS A 331 5.35 -13.35 26.15
N PHE A 332 4.89 -13.58 24.92
CA PHE A 332 4.44 -14.92 24.52
C PHE A 332 5.60 -15.87 24.24
N LYS A 333 6.66 -15.39 23.56
CA LYS A 333 7.84 -16.21 23.17
C LYS A 333 7.47 -17.49 22.37
N GLY A 334 8.46 -18.29 22.02
CA GLY A 334 8.23 -19.58 21.35
C GLY A 334 7.45 -19.47 20.02
N VAL A 335 6.45 -20.33 19.83
CA VAL A 335 5.66 -20.42 18.60
C VAL A 335 4.95 -19.11 18.24
N PRO A 336 4.30 -18.38 19.16
CA PRO A 336 3.68 -17.08 18.84
C PRO A 336 4.66 -16.07 18.26
N ALA A 337 5.89 -16.02 18.76
CA ALA A 337 6.93 -15.14 18.25
C ALA A 337 7.30 -15.47 16.78
N VAL A 338 7.44 -16.75 16.46
CA VAL A 338 7.70 -17.20 15.07
C VAL A 338 6.52 -16.85 14.17
N VAL A 339 5.30 -17.13 14.59
CA VAL A 339 4.07 -16.83 13.83
C VAL A 339 3.96 -15.34 13.54
N PHE A 340 4.20 -14.50 14.54
CA PHE A 340 4.22 -13.04 14.38
C PHE A 340 5.27 -12.61 13.35
N MET A 341 6.52 -13.07 13.50
CA MET A 341 7.62 -12.68 12.60
C MET A 341 7.40 -13.13 11.17
N LEU A 342 6.89 -14.35 10.95
CA LEU A 342 6.56 -14.84 9.61
C LEU A 342 5.40 -14.05 8.99
N GLY A 343 4.36 -13.74 9.77
CA GLY A 343 3.23 -12.92 9.30
C GLY A 343 3.63 -11.51 8.92
N LEU A 344 4.42 -10.85 9.76
CA LEU A 344 4.95 -9.52 9.52
C LEU A 344 5.86 -9.49 8.29
N THR A 345 6.77 -10.45 8.20
CA THR A 345 7.68 -10.59 7.06
C THR A 345 6.88 -10.81 5.77
N ALA A 346 5.95 -11.76 5.77
CA ALA A 346 5.09 -12.05 4.63
C ALA A 346 4.32 -10.81 4.16
N ALA A 347 3.65 -10.10 5.08
CA ALA A 347 2.87 -8.90 4.76
C ALA A 347 3.71 -7.79 4.11
N THR A 348 4.92 -7.59 4.58
CA THR A 348 5.76 -6.49 4.10
C THR A 348 6.44 -6.81 2.80
N PHE A 349 6.97 -8.02 2.67
CA PHE A 349 7.72 -8.40 1.48
C PHE A 349 6.79 -8.52 0.27
N ALA A 350 5.55 -9.02 0.43
CA ALA A 350 4.53 -9.04 -0.63
C ALA A 350 4.16 -7.65 -1.18
N THR A 351 4.29 -6.62 -0.37
CA THR A 351 4.01 -5.24 -0.82
C THR A 351 5.22 -4.55 -1.41
N THR A 352 6.41 -4.88 -0.93
CA THR A 352 7.65 -4.22 -1.37
C THR A 352 8.15 -4.79 -2.68
N ASP A 353 8.15 -6.11 -2.86
CA ASP A 353 8.59 -6.78 -4.10
C ASP A 353 7.69 -6.43 -5.28
N SER A 354 6.39 -6.45 -5.04
CA SER A 354 5.36 -6.06 -5.99
C SER A 354 5.51 -4.58 -6.39
N GLY A 355 5.69 -3.69 -5.40
CA GLY A 355 5.94 -2.27 -5.63
C GLY A 355 7.21 -2.01 -6.44
N LEU A 356 8.30 -2.69 -6.12
CA LEU A 356 9.57 -2.57 -6.84
C LEU A 356 9.45 -3.04 -8.31
N THR A 357 8.67 -4.10 -8.55
CA THR A 357 8.38 -4.58 -9.90
C THR A 357 7.51 -3.60 -10.68
N ALA A 358 6.50 -2.99 -10.03
CA ALA A 358 5.65 -1.99 -10.66
C ALA A 358 6.41 -0.69 -11.00
N LEU A 359 7.30 -0.24 -10.10
CA LEU A 359 8.22 0.89 -10.35
C LEU A 359 9.10 0.61 -11.58
N THR A 360 9.68 -0.60 -11.64
CA THR A 360 10.51 -1.04 -12.77
C THR A 360 9.70 -1.07 -14.07
N THR A 361 8.48 -1.64 -14.03
CA THR A 361 7.58 -1.74 -15.18
C THR A 361 7.20 -0.35 -15.70
N SER A 362 6.69 0.53 -14.82
CA SER A 362 6.28 1.87 -15.22
C SER A 362 7.46 2.67 -15.80
N PHE A 363 8.63 2.63 -15.17
CA PHE A 363 9.79 3.34 -15.72
C PHE A 363 10.21 2.79 -17.09
N CYS A 364 10.27 1.46 -17.27
CA CYS A 364 10.63 0.84 -18.54
C CYS A 364 9.61 1.16 -19.66
N ILE A 365 8.31 1.16 -19.36
CA ILE A 365 7.26 1.41 -20.35
C ILE A 365 7.08 2.91 -20.61
N ASP A 366 6.89 3.72 -19.53
CA ASP A 366 6.47 5.12 -19.68
C ASP A 366 7.63 6.07 -20.05
N PHE A 367 8.86 5.76 -19.60
CA PHE A 367 10.04 6.60 -19.87
C PHE A 367 10.98 6.00 -20.93
N LEU A 368 11.31 4.71 -20.85
CA LEU A 368 12.21 4.04 -21.77
C LEU A 368 11.52 3.48 -23.02
N LYS A 369 10.17 3.44 -23.04
CA LYS A 369 9.32 3.01 -24.16
C LYS A 369 9.64 1.60 -24.67
N PHE A 370 9.79 0.63 -23.77
CA PHE A 370 10.10 -0.75 -24.11
C PHE A 370 9.04 -1.39 -25.01
N ASP A 371 7.78 -1.00 -24.86
CA ASP A 371 6.63 -1.44 -25.68
C ASP A 371 6.74 -1.04 -27.16
N LYS A 372 7.48 0.05 -27.45
CA LYS A 372 7.63 0.64 -28.79
C LYS A 372 9.00 0.39 -29.43
N ASN A 373 9.96 -0.12 -28.66
CA ASN A 373 11.33 -0.31 -29.12
C ASN A 373 11.52 -1.69 -29.75
N LYS A 374 11.23 -1.81 -31.04
CA LYS A 374 11.38 -3.06 -31.84
C LYS A 374 12.84 -3.36 -32.25
N THR A 375 13.78 -2.44 -32.04
CA THR A 375 15.16 -2.56 -32.51
C THR A 375 16.14 -3.08 -31.47
N ALA A 376 15.81 -2.97 -30.18
CA ALA A 376 16.67 -3.47 -29.10
C ALA A 376 16.53 -4.99 -28.96
N SER A 377 17.66 -5.69 -28.83
CA SER A 377 17.64 -7.12 -28.55
C SER A 377 17.09 -7.40 -27.14
N GLU A 378 16.44 -8.54 -26.97
CA GLU A 378 15.86 -8.92 -25.67
C GLU A 378 16.88 -8.93 -24.52
N PRO A 379 18.12 -9.44 -24.68
CA PRO A 379 19.13 -9.36 -23.62
C PRO A 379 19.49 -7.93 -23.21
N GLN A 380 19.50 -6.97 -24.15
CA GLN A 380 19.76 -5.56 -23.85
C GLN A 380 18.61 -4.94 -23.05
N MET A 381 17.38 -5.28 -23.36
CA MET A 381 16.21 -4.84 -22.61
C MET A 381 16.20 -5.42 -21.20
N VAL A 382 16.52 -6.70 -21.05
CA VAL A 382 16.64 -7.36 -19.73
C VAL A 382 17.71 -6.66 -18.88
N ARG A 383 18.90 -6.39 -19.46
CA ARG A 383 19.98 -5.67 -18.74
C ARG A 383 19.54 -4.28 -18.28
N LYS A 384 18.89 -3.49 -19.15
CA LYS A 384 18.36 -2.17 -18.80
C LYS A 384 17.29 -2.26 -17.69
N ARG A 385 16.37 -3.22 -17.79
CA ARG A 385 15.36 -3.49 -16.77
C ARG A 385 15.98 -3.78 -15.41
N THR A 386 17.02 -4.62 -15.40
CA THR A 386 17.77 -4.96 -14.17
C THR A 386 18.43 -3.71 -13.56
N LEU A 387 19.05 -2.86 -14.36
CA LEU A 387 19.65 -1.61 -13.86
C LEU A 387 18.60 -0.67 -13.26
N VAL A 388 17.43 -0.56 -13.89
CA VAL A 388 16.30 0.22 -13.34
C VAL A 388 15.82 -0.35 -12.01
N HIS A 389 15.72 -1.66 -11.91
CA HIS A 389 15.30 -2.36 -10.69
C HIS A 389 16.29 -2.12 -9.53
N ILE A 390 17.61 -2.20 -9.79
CA ILE A 390 18.67 -1.83 -8.84
C ILE A 390 18.55 -0.36 -8.43
N GLY A 391 18.36 0.53 -9.40
CA GLY A 391 18.22 1.95 -9.14
C GLY A 391 17.08 2.27 -8.18
N PHE A 392 15.91 1.67 -8.35
CA PHE A 392 14.79 1.83 -7.41
C PHE A 392 15.05 1.18 -6.05
N SER A 393 15.76 0.06 -5.99
CA SER A 393 16.17 -0.55 -4.72
C SER A 393 17.08 0.39 -3.91
N VAL A 394 18.07 1.00 -4.56
CA VAL A 394 18.94 2.00 -3.93
C VAL A 394 18.15 3.24 -3.52
N LEU A 395 17.21 3.69 -4.33
CA LEU A 395 16.37 4.84 -4.00
C LEU A 395 15.48 4.55 -2.78
N ILE A 396 14.89 3.35 -2.68
CA ILE A 396 14.13 2.91 -1.52
C ILE A 396 15.02 2.89 -0.26
N LEU A 397 16.24 2.36 -0.35
CA LEU A 397 17.21 2.39 0.75
C LEU A 397 17.45 3.82 1.24
N LEU A 398 17.75 4.75 0.33
CA LEU A 398 18.00 6.15 0.67
C LEU A 398 16.78 6.83 1.32
N VAL A 399 15.58 6.57 0.81
CA VAL A 399 14.34 7.11 1.39
C VAL A 399 14.10 6.55 2.79
N ILE A 400 14.38 5.26 3.04
CA ILE A 400 14.27 4.65 4.38
C ILE A 400 15.24 5.30 5.35
N LEU A 401 16.50 5.49 4.96
CA LEU A 401 17.51 6.11 5.82
C LEU A 401 17.15 7.57 6.15
N LEU A 402 16.69 8.32 5.14
CA LEU A 402 16.21 9.69 5.35
C LEU A 402 14.99 9.72 6.27
N PHE A 403 14.03 8.83 6.05
CA PHE A 403 12.82 8.75 6.89
C PHE A 403 13.18 8.39 8.35
N ASN A 404 14.09 7.45 8.55
CA ASN A 404 14.56 7.08 9.89
C ASN A 404 15.21 8.26 10.64
N ALA A 405 15.90 9.15 9.90
CA ALA A 405 16.57 10.31 10.48
C ALA A 405 15.60 11.45 10.87
N VAL A 406 14.44 11.56 10.20
CA VAL A 406 13.53 12.73 10.38
C VAL A 406 12.18 12.35 10.98
N ASN A 407 11.82 11.07 11.11
CA ASN A 407 10.47 10.65 11.47
C ASN A 407 10.23 10.64 12.98
N ASN A 408 9.27 11.47 13.42
CA ASN A 408 8.75 11.50 14.78
C ASN A 408 7.24 11.14 14.85
N ALA A 409 6.65 10.62 13.78
CA ALA A 409 5.23 10.33 13.68
C ALA A 409 4.97 8.84 13.39
N SER A 410 3.72 8.40 13.62
CA SER A 410 3.26 7.08 13.20
C SER A 410 3.45 6.90 11.69
N VAL A 411 3.97 5.74 11.28
CA VAL A 411 4.24 5.41 9.86
C VAL A 411 2.95 5.40 9.04
N VAL A 412 1.81 4.99 9.63
CA VAL A 412 0.48 5.05 8.98
C VAL A 412 0.11 6.47 8.61
N SER A 413 0.20 7.39 9.56
CA SER A 413 -0.12 8.80 9.33
C SER A 413 0.79 9.42 8.26
N ALA A 414 2.08 9.08 8.26
CA ALA A 414 3.03 9.54 7.27
C ALA A 414 2.66 9.05 5.85
N ILE A 415 2.27 7.77 5.70
CA ILE A 415 1.87 7.21 4.40
C ILE A 415 0.60 7.88 3.87
N PHE A 416 -0.44 8.02 4.67
CA PHE A 416 -1.68 8.68 4.21
C PHE A 416 -1.44 10.15 3.85
N LYS A 417 -0.59 10.84 4.61
CA LYS A 417 -0.19 12.21 4.29
C LYS A 417 0.54 12.30 2.95
N VAL A 418 1.53 11.45 2.71
CA VAL A 418 2.23 11.38 1.42
C VAL A 418 1.26 11.01 0.30
N ALA A 419 0.39 10.01 0.52
CA ALA A 419 -0.61 9.60 -0.46
C ALA A 419 -1.53 10.77 -0.85
N THR A 420 -2.02 11.53 0.11
CA THR A 420 -2.87 12.70 -0.13
C THR A 420 -2.22 13.70 -1.08
N TYR A 421 -0.93 14.00 -0.89
CA TYR A 421 -0.23 14.98 -1.71
C TYR A 421 0.24 14.44 -3.06
N THR A 422 0.47 13.16 -3.18
CA THR A 422 1.03 12.56 -4.41
C THR A 422 -0.01 11.91 -5.31
N TYR A 423 -1.05 11.28 -4.75
CA TYR A 423 -2.15 10.70 -5.55
C TYR A 423 -3.25 11.72 -5.89
N GLY A 424 -3.36 12.83 -5.15
CA GLY A 424 -4.31 13.90 -5.48
C GLY A 424 -4.18 14.40 -6.93
N PRO A 425 -2.98 14.78 -7.39
CA PRO A 425 -2.76 15.17 -8.78
C PRO A 425 -3.12 14.07 -9.79
N LEU A 426 -2.85 12.80 -9.47
CA LEU A 426 -3.25 11.67 -10.33
C LEU A 426 -4.77 11.57 -10.46
N ILE A 427 -5.50 11.70 -9.35
CA ILE A 427 -6.97 11.71 -9.35
C ILE A 427 -7.48 12.84 -10.24
N GLY A 428 -6.92 14.06 -10.10
CA GLY A 428 -7.29 15.22 -10.91
C GLY A 428 -7.03 15.02 -12.40
N LEU A 429 -5.86 14.49 -12.77
CA LEU A 429 -5.51 14.15 -14.15
C LEU A 429 -6.44 13.10 -14.75
N PHE A 430 -6.71 12.02 -14.05
CA PHE A 430 -7.61 10.97 -14.50
C PHE A 430 -9.05 11.48 -14.61
N ALA A 431 -9.55 12.19 -13.61
CA ALA A 431 -10.88 12.80 -13.66
C ALA A 431 -11.00 13.74 -14.86
N PHE A 432 -9.98 14.58 -15.11
CA PHE A 432 -9.97 15.47 -16.26
C PHE A 432 -9.98 14.68 -17.58
N SER A 433 -9.17 13.64 -17.69
CA SER A 433 -9.11 12.80 -18.89
C SER A 433 -10.44 12.09 -19.20
N LEU A 434 -11.23 11.76 -18.17
CA LEU A 434 -12.51 11.07 -18.31
C LEU A 434 -13.67 12.03 -18.61
N TYR A 435 -13.73 13.15 -17.90
CA TYR A 435 -14.90 14.04 -17.92
C TYR A 435 -14.74 15.26 -18.82
N ALA A 436 -13.50 15.70 -19.12
CA ALA A 436 -13.23 16.89 -19.95
C ALA A 436 -12.81 16.56 -21.39
N LYS A 437 -13.33 15.49 -21.99
CA LYS A 437 -12.95 14.98 -23.33
C LYS A 437 -13.06 16.02 -24.47
N LYS A 438 -13.96 17.00 -24.32
CA LYS A 438 -14.19 18.07 -25.29
C LYS A 438 -13.20 19.25 -25.14
N ARG A 439 -12.16 19.10 -24.32
CA ARG A 439 -11.16 20.14 -24.06
C ARG A 439 -9.77 19.69 -24.46
N ASN A 440 -8.97 20.63 -24.98
CA ASN A 440 -7.54 20.46 -25.21
C ASN A 440 -6.77 21.20 -24.12
N VAL A 441 -5.96 20.47 -23.37
CA VAL A 441 -5.10 21.03 -22.33
C VAL A 441 -3.79 21.51 -22.96
N LEU A 442 -3.23 22.58 -22.42
CA LEU A 442 -1.85 22.96 -22.70
C LEU A 442 -0.94 21.93 -22.00
N ASP A 443 -0.57 20.86 -22.72
CA ASP A 443 0.16 19.69 -22.20
C ASP A 443 1.41 20.07 -21.39
N LYS A 444 2.16 21.09 -21.85
CA LYS A 444 3.36 21.60 -21.15
C LYS A 444 3.09 22.26 -19.81
N ALA A 445 1.85 22.69 -19.51
CA ALA A 445 1.49 23.28 -18.22
C ALA A 445 1.15 22.23 -17.15
N THR A 446 0.86 21.00 -17.56
CA THR A 446 0.44 19.93 -16.65
C THR A 446 1.41 19.68 -15.48
N PRO A 447 2.75 19.60 -15.67
CA PRO A 447 3.68 19.39 -14.55
C PRO A 447 3.59 20.51 -13.51
N ILE A 448 3.46 21.75 -13.96
CA ILE A 448 3.38 22.93 -13.08
C ILE A 448 2.12 22.86 -12.22
N ILE A 449 0.98 22.53 -12.84
CA ILE A 449 -0.31 22.38 -12.12
C ILE A 449 -0.22 21.25 -11.10
N CYS A 450 0.32 20.10 -11.48
CA CYS A 450 0.45 18.95 -10.60
C CYS A 450 1.41 19.17 -9.42
N ILE A 451 2.37 20.10 -9.54
CA ILE A 451 3.26 20.53 -8.45
C ILE A 451 2.58 21.60 -7.58
N LEU A 452 1.90 22.57 -8.20
CA LEU A 452 1.26 23.66 -7.45
C LEU A 452 0.04 23.18 -6.64
N ALA A 453 -0.73 22.21 -7.14
CA ALA A 453 -1.92 21.71 -6.44
C ALA A 453 -1.61 21.11 -5.06
N PRO A 454 -0.62 20.21 -4.86
CA PRO A 454 -0.22 19.76 -3.53
C PRO A 454 0.30 20.87 -2.63
N ILE A 455 1.03 21.85 -3.17
CA ILE A 455 1.53 22.99 -2.39
C ILE A 455 0.37 23.84 -1.88
N LEU A 456 -0.58 24.18 -2.74
CA LEU A 456 -1.80 24.89 -2.31
C LEU A 456 -2.62 24.07 -1.32
N CYS A 457 -2.76 22.77 -1.56
CA CYS A 457 -3.43 21.85 -0.66
C CYS A 457 -2.77 21.83 0.74
N PHE A 458 -1.44 21.86 0.79
CA PHE A 458 -0.71 21.94 2.06
C PHE A 458 -1.03 23.24 2.84
N PHE A 459 -1.10 24.38 2.17
CA PHE A 459 -1.48 25.63 2.83
C PHE A 459 -2.95 25.62 3.27
N ILE A 460 -3.86 25.05 2.45
CA ILE A 460 -5.27 24.87 2.81
C ILE A 460 -5.39 24.00 4.06
N ASP A 461 -4.67 22.89 4.14
CA ASP A 461 -4.65 22.02 5.32
C ASP A 461 -4.10 22.76 6.56
N LYS A 462 -2.93 23.39 6.41
CA LYS A 462 -2.25 24.09 7.50
C LYS A 462 -3.09 25.22 8.12
N TYR A 463 -3.83 25.93 7.29
CA TYR A 463 -4.67 27.06 7.73
C TYR A 463 -6.17 26.72 7.76
N SER A 464 -6.54 25.46 7.67
CA SER A 464 -7.92 25.00 7.57
C SER A 464 -8.80 25.48 8.72
N THR A 465 -8.29 25.46 9.94
CA THR A 465 -9.02 25.91 11.14
C THR A 465 -9.36 27.40 11.11
N VAL A 466 -8.54 28.21 10.46
CA VAL A 466 -8.79 29.65 10.30
C VAL A 466 -9.68 29.93 9.08
N LEU A 467 -9.42 29.22 7.97
CA LEU A 467 -10.15 29.44 6.70
C LEU A 467 -11.59 28.90 6.72
N PHE A 468 -11.85 27.87 7.53
CA PHE A 468 -13.13 27.14 7.54
C PHE A 468 -13.68 26.94 8.96
N ASP A 469 -13.63 27.96 9.78
CA ASP A 469 -14.26 28.02 11.13
C ASP A 469 -13.97 26.77 12.01
N GLY A 470 -12.69 26.41 12.13
CA GLY A 470 -12.25 25.29 12.95
C GLY A 470 -12.27 23.93 12.24
N TYR A 471 -12.49 23.88 10.91
CA TYR A 471 -12.49 22.62 10.18
C TYR A 471 -11.10 21.96 10.17
N VAL A 472 -11.06 20.68 10.56
CA VAL A 472 -9.84 19.86 10.55
C VAL A 472 -9.98 18.79 9.47
N PHE A 473 -9.10 18.84 8.48
CA PHE A 473 -9.04 17.80 7.44
C PHE A 473 -8.53 16.47 7.99
N ALA A 474 -8.99 15.40 7.37
CA ALA A 474 -8.46 14.05 7.47
C ALA A 474 -8.06 13.55 6.06
N GLU A 475 -8.24 12.27 5.78
CA GLU A 475 -7.86 11.65 4.51
C GLU A 475 -8.69 12.15 3.31
N GLU A 476 -9.85 12.78 3.52
CA GLU A 476 -10.64 13.42 2.45
C GLU A 476 -9.96 14.63 1.82
N LEU A 477 -8.88 15.14 2.42
CA LEU A 477 -8.04 16.19 1.83
C LEU A 477 -7.52 15.82 0.43
N ILE A 478 -7.39 14.54 0.12
CA ILE A 478 -7.02 14.04 -1.21
C ILE A 478 -8.00 14.52 -2.30
N ILE A 479 -9.29 14.70 -1.95
CA ILE A 479 -10.33 15.22 -2.85
C ILE A 479 -10.02 16.67 -3.21
N VAL A 480 -9.67 17.48 -2.21
CA VAL A 480 -9.30 18.90 -2.41
C VAL A 480 -8.12 18.99 -3.35
N ASN A 481 -7.06 18.20 -3.14
CA ASN A 481 -5.88 18.17 -3.99
C ASN A 481 -6.23 17.74 -5.44
N GLY A 482 -7.07 16.72 -5.60
CA GLY A 482 -7.56 16.29 -6.91
C GLY A 482 -8.38 17.36 -7.63
N LEU A 483 -9.25 18.08 -6.90
CA LEU A 483 -10.05 19.19 -7.41
C LEU A 483 -9.17 20.38 -7.83
N LEU A 484 -8.18 20.75 -7.03
CA LEU A 484 -7.22 21.82 -7.38
C LEU A 484 -6.50 21.49 -8.70
N THR A 485 -6.07 20.24 -8.87
CA THR A 485 -5.45 19.79 -10.12
C THR A 485 -6.45 19.85 -11.28
N PHE A 486 -7.67 19.36 -11.09
CA PHE A 486 -8.71 19.39 -12.11
C PHE A 486 -9.05 20.83 -12.55
N ILE A 487 -9.24 21.74 -11.60
CA ILE A 487 -9.53 23.16 -11.85
C ILE A 487 -8.34 23.83 -12.56
N GLY A 488 -7.11 23.58 -12.10
CA GLY A 488 -5.91 24.09 -12.76
C GLY A 488 -5.82 23.66 -14.23
N LEU A 489 -6.15 22.41 -14.54
CA LEU A 489 -6.23 21.91 -15.92
C LEU A 489 -7.39 22.57 -16.71
N LEU A 490 -8.52 22.85 -16.07
CA LEU A 490 -9.61 23.59 -16.72
C LEU A 490 -9.19 24.99 -17.15
N ILE A 491 -8.46 25.72 -16.31
CA ILE A 491 -8.00 27.08 -16.57
C ILE A 491 -7.08 27.11 -17.79
N VAL A 492 -6.15 26.15 -17.91
CA VAL A 492 -5.19 26.12 -19.04
C VAL A 492 -5.72 25.39 -20.27
N SER A 493 -6.98 24.93 -20.27
CA SER A 493 -7.58 24.18 -21.36
C SER A 493 -8.47 25.06 -22.25
N LYS A 494 -8.50 24.76 -23.56
CA LYS A 494 -9.44 25.37 -24.53
C LYS A 494 -10.46 24.32 -24.98
N LYS A 495 -11.67 24.76 -25.34
CA LYS A 495 -12.66 23.88 -25.99
C LYS A 495 -12.08 23.36 -27.31
N LYS A 496 -12.25 22.08 -27.59
CA LYS A 496 -11.92 21.53 -28.92
C LYS A 496 -12.81 22.24 -29.95
N PRO A 497 -12.28 22.62 -31.11
CA PRO A 497 -13.11 23.04 -32.22
C PRO A 497 -14.19 21.98 -32.47
N ILE A 498 -15.41 22.38 -32.69
CA ILE A 498 -16.46 21.47 -33.19
C ILE A 498 -16.00 21.11 -34.60
N GLU A 499 -15.57 19.85 -34.81
CA GLU A 499 -15.33 19.36 -36.18
C GLU A 499 -16.63 19.61 -36.95
N GLY A 500 -16.57 20.51 -37.92
CA GLY A 500 -17.70 20.87 -38.74
C GLY A 500 -18.23 19.64 -39.46
N ILE A 501 -19.53 19.46 -39.41
CA ILE A 501 -20.26 18.62 -40.33
C ILE A 501 -19.98 19.17 -41.73
N ASN A 502 -19.04 18.59 -42.47
CA ASN A 502 -18.90 18.72 -43.91
C ASN A 502 -19.36 17.44 -44.54
#